data_29915186faf42a8d993d31bcd060f458
#
_entry.id   29915186faf42a8d993d31bcd060f458
#
_cell.length_a   1.000
_cell.length_b   1.000
_cell.length_c   1.000
_cell.angle_alpha   90.00
_cell.angle_beta   90.00
_cell.angle_gamma   90.00
#
_symmetry.space_group_name_H-M   'P 1'
#
loop_
_entity.id
_entity.type
_entity.pdbx_description
1 polymer ?
#
loop_
_entity_poly.entity_id
_entity_poly.type
_entity_poly.pdbx_seq_one_letter_code
_entity_poly.pdbx_strand_id
1 'polypeptide(L)'
;MKKILSIILITACLACGCSSASGTGKNTSKSTASEPESIDFFAMDTTIKFSAYGDKKVLKGAKKVLTDLEKKVSVTDSGSEIYHINQNGSGTLTGDVSDLMQKALQMCTQTDGALDISIYPIVKAWGFTTGDYQVPDESTIQSLLPMVDYTKVEFDKTTGNVTIPSGMTIDLGSIAKGYAGQQSAQYLRDNGVKSALLNLGGNVQTIGSKPDGSPWKVGIKDPNGDTPMMVLSITDQAVITSGEYERYFEQDGHTYWHIMDPATGHPADSGLCSVTIVGDDGGTCDALSTSLFVMGLEKAADFWGKSNDFEAVFVTDSGEVYITEGLKDKFALTDDHADTTVKVISR
;
A
#
# COMPACT_ATOMS: atom_id res chain seq x y z
N MET A 1 -25.18 18.97 -2.92
CA MET A 1 -24.02 18.17 -2.51
C MET A 1 -23.81 17.09 -3.56
N LYS A 2 -22.82 17.25 -4.42
CA LYS A 2 -22.51 16.31 -5.49
C LYS A 2 -21.46 15.34 -4.95
N LYS A 3 -21.80 14.06 -4.87
CA LYS A 3 -20.85 12.99 -4.55
C LYS A 3 -19.87 12.89 -5.72
N ILE A 4 -18.64 13.34 -5.54
CA ILE A 4 -17.56 13.11 -6.49
C ILE A 4 -16.93 11.79 -6.08
N LEU A 5 -17.35 10.72 -6.74
CA LEU A 5 -16.71 9.42 -6.67
C LEU A 5 -15.53 9.49 -7.65
N SER A 6 -14.35 9.79 -7.14
CA SER A 6 -13.13 9.76 -7.97
C SER A 6 -12.79 8.30 -8.31
N ILE A 7 -13.21 7.87 -9.49
CA ILE A 7 -12.80 6.59 -10.06
C ILE A 7 -11.37 6.79 -10.57
N ILE A 8 -10.40 6.35 -9.81
CA ILE A 8 -9.00 6.35 -10.23
C ILE A 8 -8.81 5.20 -11.20
N LEU A 9 -8.80 5.53 -12.49
CA LEU A 9 -8.45 4.60 -13.56
C LEU A 9 -6.93 4.65 -13.76
N ILE A 10 -6.19 3.85 -12.99
CA ILE A 10 -4.75 3.69 -13.23
C ILE A 10 -4.59 2.74 -14.42
N THR A 11 -4.34 3.33 -15.58
CA THR A 11 -4.08 2.58 -16.81
C THR A 11 -2.65 2.07 -16.77
N ALA A 12 -2.47 0.78 -16.54
CA ALA A 12 -1.17 0.14 -16.79
C ALA A 12 -0.92 0.17 -18.30
N CYS A 13 -0.07 1.08 -18.76
CA CYS A 13 0.30 1.19 -20.16
C CYS A 13 1.06 -0.06 -20.61
N LEU A 14 0.37 -0.96 -21.31
CA LEU A 14 0.96 -1.97 -22.17
C LEU A 14 1.38 -1.27 -23.46
N ALA A 15 2.60 -0.72 -23.50
CA ALA A 15 3.15 -0.17 -24.73
C ALA A 15 3.52 -1.32 -25.69
N CYS A 16 2.63 -1.64 -26.62
CA CYS A 16 2.93 -2.42 -27.81
C CYS A 16 3.52 -1.48 -28.87
N GLY A 17 4.83 -1.48 -29.02
CA GLY A 17 5.50 -0.84 -30.16
C GLY A 17 5.36 -1.72 -31.41
N CYS A 18 4.49 -1.37 -32.34
CA CYS A 18 4.49 -1.91 -33.70
C CYS A 18 5.33 -1.00 -34.62
N SER A 19 6.55 -1.42 -34.94
CA SER A 19 7.26 -0.89 -36.10
C SER A 19 7.17 -1.89 -37.25
N SER A 20 6.48 -1.51 -38.32
CA SER A 20 6.41 -2.24 -39.58
C SER A 20 7.71 -2.02 -40.39
N ALA A 21 8.50 -3.06 -40.55
CA ALA A 21 9.54 -3.16 -41.57
C ALA A 21 9.36 -4.47 -42.35
N SER A 22 9.09 -4.34 -43.66
CA SER A 22 9.03 -5.41 -44.61
C SER A 22 10.44 -5.94 -44.93
N GLY A 23 10.68 -7.23 -44.72
CA GLY A 23 11.94 -7.90 -45.11
C GLY A 23 11.77 -9.42 -45.06
N THR A 24 11.98 -10.04 -46.19
CA THR A 24 11.83 -11.46 -46.51
C THR A 24 12.73 -12.42 -45.68
N GLY A 25 12.10 -13.43 -45.11
CA GLY A 25 12.63 -14.79 -45.01
C GLY A 25 13.68 -15.12 -43.96
N LYS A 26 13.20 -15.70 -42.82
CA LYS A 26 13.73 -16.94 -42.23
C LYS A 26 12.79 -17.38 -41.12
N ASN A 27 12.29 -18.61 -41.18
CA ASN A 27 11.53 -19.22 -40.09
C ASN A 27 12.41 -19.32 -38.83
N THR A 28 12.25 -18.36 -37.94
CA THR A 28 12.57 -18.52 -36.55
C THR A 28 11.21 -18.55 -35.82
N SER A 29 10.94 -19.67 -35.14
CA SER A 29 9.78 -19.82 -34.25
C SER A 29 9.76 -18.67 -33.27
N LYS A 30 8.97 -17.60 -33.57
CA LYS A 30 8.57 -16.63 -32.57
C LYS A 30 7.76 -17.41 -31.54
N SER A 31 8.31 -17.60 -30.38
CA SER A 31 7.53 -17.88 -29.18
C SER A 31 6.48 -16.77 -29.09
N THR A 32 5.23 -17.07 -29.44
CA THR A 32 4.10 -16.23 -29.15
C THR A 32 3.97 -16.23 -27.61
N ALA A 33 4.56 -15.22 -26.96
CA ALA A 33 4.27 -14.99 -25.56
C ALA A 33 2.74 -14.88 -25.43
N SER A 34 2.12 -15.80 -24.71
CA SER A 34 0.68 -15.76 -24.46
C SER A 34 0.37 -14.46 -23.73
N GLU A 35 -0.75 -13.82 -24.06
CA GLU A 35 -1.24 -12.68 -23.27
C GLU A 35 -1.57 -13.13 -21.83
N PRO A 36 -1.34 -12.26 -20.82
CA PRO A 36 -1.68 -12.61 -19.45
C PRO A 36 -3.20 -12.71 -19.29
N GLU A 37 -3.66 -13.69 -18.54
CA GLU A 37 -5.03 -13.72 -18.04
C GLU A 37 -5.21 -12.67 -16.96
N SER A 38 -6.39 -12.05 -16.91
CA SER A 38 -6.69 -11.00 -15.92
C SER A 38 -8.07 -11.15 -15.32
N ILE A 39 -8.20 -10.67 -14.08
CA ILE A 39 -9.47 -10.45 -13.41
C ILE A 39 -9.45 -9.06 -12.75
N ASP A 40 -10.59 -8.38 -12.81
CA ASP A 40 -10.83 -7.11 -12.12
C ASP A 40 -11.96 -7.31 -11.10
N PHE A 41 -11.83 -6.70 -9.93
CA PHE A 41 -12.84 -6.76 -8.87
C PHE A 41 -12.67 -5.61 -7.89
N PHE A 42 -13.68 -5.35 -7.05
CA PHE A 42 -13.61 -4.38 -5.98
C PHE A 42 -13.46 -5.11 -4.64
N ALA A 43 -12.47 -4.72 -3.83
CA ALA A 43 -12.23 -5.16 -2.47
C ALA A 43 -11.30 -4.16 -1.76
N MET A 44 -11.24 -4.17 -0.44
CA MET A 44 -10.40 -3.27 0.37
C MET A 44 -10.55 -1.78 -0.03
N ASP A 45 -11.79 -1.37 -0.28
CA ASP A 45 -12.19 -0.02 -0.70
C ASP A 45 -11.53 0.48 -2.00
N THR A 46 -11.08 -0.43 -2.87
CA THR A 46 -10.41 -0.07 -4.12
C THR A 46 -10.70 -1.03 -5.27
N THR A 47 -10.40 -0.60 -6.49
CA THR A 47 -10.39 -1.47 -7.66
C THR A 47 -9.10 -2.26 -7.70
N ILE A 48 -9.22 -3.56 -7.81
CA ILE A 48 -8.10 -4.51 -7.84
C ILE A 48 -8.03 -5.18 -9.20
N LYS A 49 -6.83 -5.29 -9.74
CA LYS A 49 -6.54 -6.04 -10.95
C LYS A 49 -5.43 -7.06 -10.72
N PHE A 50 -5.73 -8.33 -10.94
CA PHE A 50 -4.73 -9.40 -10.98
C PHE A 50 -4.49 -9.83 -12.41
N SER A 51 -3.23 -9.88 -12.83
CA SER A 51 -2.80 -10.32 -14.16
C SER A 51 -1.69 -11.35 -14.01
N ALA A 52 -1.82 -12.52 -14.65
CA ALA A 52 -0.83 -13.59 -14.56
C ALA A 52 -0.71 -14.36 -15.88
N TYR A 53 0.48 -14.84 -16.15
CA TYR A 53 0.71 -15.82 -17.22
C TYR A 53 0.44 -17.22 -16.65
N GLY A 54 -0.77 -17.73 -16.90
CA GLY A 54 -1.21 -19.02 -16.36
C GLY A 54 -2.72 -19.24 -16.48
N ASP A 55 -3.26 -20.22 -15.74
CA ASP A 55 -4.70 -20.52 -15.76
C ASP A 55 -5.50 -19.47 -14.97
N LYS A 56 -6.49 -18.88 -15.60
CA LYS A 56 -7.43 -17.91 -14.97
C LYS A 56 -8.11 -18.42 -13.71
N LYS A 57 -8.28 -19.75 -13.54
CA LYS A 57 -8.84 -20.32 -12.33
C LYS A 57 -8.00 -20.03 -11.11
N VAL A 58 -6.68 -19.97 -11.27
CA VAL A 58 -5.75 -19.69 -10.16
C VAL A 58 -5.91 -18.22 -9.68
N LEU A 59 -6.18 -17.28 -10.59
CA LEU A 59 -6.47 -15.89 -10.23
C LEU A 59 -7.72 -15.77 -9.33
N LYS A 60 -8.75 -16.60 -9.59
CA LYS A 60 -9.95 -16.61 -8.73
C LYS A 60 -9.65 -17.12 -7.32
N GLY A 61 -8.72 -18.07 -7.19
CA GLY A 61 -8.24 -18.55 -5.89
C GLY A 61 -7.49 -17.44 -5.12
N ALA A 62 -6.59 -16.74 -5.79
CA ALA A 62 -5.88 -15.59 -5.22
C ALA A 62 -6.84 -14.47 -4.78
N LYS A 63 -7.86 -14.15 -5.62
CA LYS A 63 -8.94 -13.23 -5.22
C LYS A 63 -9.62 -13.69 -3.92
N LYS A 64 -9.92 -15.01 -3.80
CA LYS A 64 -10.58 -15.56 -2.61
C LYS A 64 -9.71 -15.37 -1.36
N VAL A 65 -8.40 -15.58 -1.45
CA VAL A 65 -7.44 -15.34 -0.34
C VAL A 65 -7.57 -13.91 0.16
N LEU A 66 -7.52 -12.93 -0.75
CA LEU A 66 -7.65 -11.52 -0.41
C LEU A 66 -9.00 -11.19 0.24
N THR A 67 -10.11 -11.61 -0.39
CA THR A 67 -11.46 -11.26 0.09
C THR A 67 -11.83 -11.97 1.39
N ASP A 68 -11.26 -13.13 1.67
CA ASP A 68 -11.45 -13.80 2.95
C ASP A 68 -10.68 -13.09 4.08
N LEU A 69 -9.47 -12.57 3.79
CA LEU A 69 -8.72 -11.75 4.74
C LEU A 69 -9.46 -10.43 5.03
N GLU A 70 -9.92 -9.72 3.97
CA GLU A 70 -10.68 -8.47 4.10
C GLU A 70 -11.84 -8.61 5.09
N LYS A 71 -12.65 -9.67 4.96
CA LYS A 71 -13.80 -9.93 5.85
C LYS A 71 -13.39 -10.09 7.30
N LYS A 72 -12.20 -10.62 7.57
CA LYS A 72 -11.72 -10.87 8.94
C LYS A 72 -11.10 -9.64 9.58
N VAL A 73 -10.52 -8.71 8.79
CA VAL A 73 -9.81 -7.53 9.30
C VAL A 73 -10.63 -6.25 9.24
N SER A 74 -11.81 -6.26 8.64
CA SER A 74 -12.66 -5.08 8.52
C SER A 74 -13.05 -4.53 9.90
N VAL A 75 -12.94 -3.22 10.08
CA VAL A 75 -13.37 -2.52 11.29
C VAL A 75 -14.87 -2.20 11.29
N THR A 76 -15.55 -2.42 10.16
CA THR A 76 -16.97 -2.09 9.95
C THR A 76 -17.87 -3.31 9.76
N ASP A 77 -17.32 -4.45 9.33
CA ASP A 77 -18.09 -5.70 9.16
C ASP A 77 -18.25 -6.40 10.51
N SER A 78 -19.51 -6.55 10.96
CA SER A 78 -19.83 -7.19 12.23
C SER A 78 -19.44 -8.68 12.32
N GLY A 79 -19.07 -9.31 11.21
CA GLY A 79 -18.52 -10.67 11.17
C GLY A 79 -17.00 -10.75 11.33
N SER A 80 -16.31 -9.61 11.38
CA SER A 80 -14.85 -9.51 11.43
C SER A 80 -14.29 -9.78 12.84
N GLU A 81 -13.12 -10.43 12.87
CA GLU A 81 -12.35 -10.64 14.11
C GLU A 81 -11.93 -9.32 14.76
N ILE A 82 -11.47 -8.34 13.95
CA ILE A 82 -11.07 -7.00 14.42
C ILE A 82 -12.28 -6.20 14.91
N TYR A 83 -13.41 -6.26 14.22
CA TYR A 83 -14.65 -5.63 14.69
C TYR A 83 -15.04 -6.15 16.08
N HIS A 84 -15.02 -7.47 16.30
CA HIS A 84 -15.35 -8.05 17.59
C HIS A 84 -14.40 -7.64 18.71
N ILE A 85 -13.09 -7.55 18.43
CA ILE A 85 -12.11 -7.02 19.41
C ILE A 85 -12.45 -5.58 19.76
N ASN A 86 -12.72 -4.74 18.75
CA ASN A 86 -13.08 -3.34 18.96
C ASN A 86 -14.39 -3.14 19.76
N GLN A 87 -15.33 -4.08 19.66
CA GLN A 87 -16.60 -4.00 20.42
C GLN A 87 -16.46 -4.52 21.85
N ASN A 88 -15.65 -5.57 22.07
CA ASN A 88 -15.61 -6.31 23.31
C ASN A 88 -14.36 -6.00 24.17
N GLY A 89 -13.38 -5.28 23.63
CA GLY A 89 -12.08 -5.05 24.26
C GLY A 89 -11.17 -6.28 24.25
N SER A 90 -11.62 -7.42 23.72
CA SER A 90 -10.82 -8.64 23.60
C SER A 90 -11.41 -9.60 22.57
N GLY A 91 -10.57 -10.53 22.10
CA GLY A 91 -10.98 -11.57 21.16
C GLY A 91 -9.82 -12.50 20.82
N THR A 92 -10.06 -13.42 19.88
CA THR A 92 -9.05 -14.35 19.40
C THR A 92 -8.90 -14.22 17.88
N LEU A 93 -7.70 -13.95 17.43
CA LEU A 93 -7.34 -13.90 16.01
C LEU A 93 -6.92 -15.25 15.50
N THR A 94 -7.24 -15.56 14.25
CA THR A 94 -6.99 -16.88 13.66
C THR A 94 -6.12 -16.77 12.40
N GLY A 95 -5.21 -17.75 12.22
CA GLY A 95 -4.41 -17.92 11.01
C GLY A 95 -3.74 -16.62 10.54
N ASP A 96 -4.03 -16.21 9.31
CA ASP A 96 -3.41 -15.05 8.65
C ASP A 96 -3.63 -13.72 9.41
N VAL A 97 -4.75 -13.58 10.13
CA VAL A 97 -5.03 -12.35 10.89
C VAL A 97 -4.13 -12.27 12.13
N SER A 98 -3.86 -13.41 12.78
CA SER A 98 -2.91 -13.50 13.89
C SER A 98 -1.48 -13.19 13.41
N ASP A 99 -1.08 -13.65 12.21
CA ASP A 99 0.21 -13.32 11.60
C ASP A 99 0.32 -11.85 11.24
N LEU A 100 -0.75 -11.29 10.68
CA LEU A 100 -0.84 -9.86 10.36
C LEU A 100 -0.75 -8.99 11.62
N MET A 101 -1.45 -9.34 12.70
CA MET A 101 -1.38 -8.62 13.97
C MET A 101 0.04 -8.61 14.53
N GLN A 102 0.71 -9.75 14.54
CA GLN A 102 2.11 -9.83 14.99
C GLN A 102 3.01 -8.89 14.17
N LYS A 103 2.87 -8.93 12.84
CA LYS A 103 3.63 -8.06 11.93
C LYS A 103 3.31 -6.59 12.20
N ALA A 104 2.05 -6.23 12.36
CA ALA A 104 1.62 -4.87 12.63
C ALA A 104 2.24 -4.31 13.91
N LEU A 105 2.19 -5.05 15.02
CA LEU A 105 2.81 -4.64 16.29
C LEU A 105 4.34 -4.55 16.20
N GLN A 106 4.98 -5.45 15.43
CA GLN A 106 6.41 -5.33 15.13
C GLN A 106 6.72 -4.05 14.37
N MET A 107 5.93 -3.70 13.36
CA MET A 107 6.11 -2.46 12.61
C MET A 107 5.85 -1.21 13.46
N CYS A 108 4.84 -1.21 14.32
CA CYS A 108 4.64 -0.12 15.29
C CYS A 108 5.89 0.09 16.16
N THR A 109 6.49 -0.99 16.65
CA THR A 109 7.70 -0.94 17.47
C THR A 109 8.93 -0.48 16.67
N GLN A 110 9.13 -1.01 15.46
CA GLN A 110 10.28 -0.65 14.61
C GLN A 110 10.25 0.81 14.16
N THR A 111 9.06 1.37 13.97
CA THR A 111 8.85 2.75 13.52
C THR A 111 8.68 3.75 14.68
N ASP A 112 8.91 3.31 15.93
CA ASP A 112 8.78 4.13 17.14
C ASP A 112 7.42 4.83 17.23
N GLY A 113 6.35 4.10 16.85
CA GLY A 113 4.97 4.59 16.88
C GLY A 113 4.56 5.52 15.73
N ALA A 114 5.40 5.75 14.72
CA ALA A 114 4.97 6.46 13.51
C ALA A 114 3.90 5.65 12.74
N LEU A 115 3.91 4.33 12.87
CA LEU A 115 2.76 3.47 12.65
C LEU A 115 2.15 3.12 13.99
N ASP A 116 0.87 3.38 14.18
CA ASP A 116 0.13 2.94 15.38
C ASP A 116 -1.23 2.37 14.98
N ILE A 117 -1.42 1.07 15.19
CA ILE A 117 -2.68 0.40 14.85
C ILE A 117 -3.85 0.80 15.75
N SER A 118 -3.60 1.48 16.87
CA SER A 118 -4.63 2.00 17.76
C SER A 118 -5.13 3.40 17.36
N ILE A 119 -4.67 3.95 16.23
CA ILE A 119 -5.09 5.26 15.67
C ILE A 119 -6.58 5.30 15.25
N TYR A 120 -7.27 4.18 15.22
CA TYR A 120 -8.61 4.07 14.67
C TYR A 120 -9.65 5.04 15.26
N PRO A 121 -9.68 5.37 16.58
CA PRO A 121 -10.59 6.39 17.11
C PRO A 121 -10.44 7.75 16.44
N ILE A 122 -9.21 8.14 16.12
CA ILE A 122 -8.87 9.38 15.40
C ILE A 122 -9.38 9.31 13.96
N VAL A 123 -9.00 8.26 13.20
CA VAL A 123 -9.43 8.05 11.80
C VAL A 123 -10.95 8.09 11.68
N LYS A 124 -11.65 7.51 12.66
CA LYS A 124 -13.12 7.52 12.74
C LYS A 124 -13.67 8.92 13.02
N ALA A 125 -13.06 9.68 13.91
CA ALA A 125 -13.49 11.03 14.24
C ALA A 125 -13.37 11.98 13.03
N TRP A 126 -12.36 11.81 12.17
CA TRP A 126 -12.21 12.52 10.92
C TRP A 126 -13.18 12.03 9.81
N GLY A 127 -13.89 10.93 10.04
CA GLY A 127 -14.90 10.39 9.11
C GLY A 127 -14.34 9.52 7.99
N PHE A 128 -13.04 9.18 7.98
CA PHE A 128 -12.43 8.40 6.91
C PHE A 128 -12.95 6.96 6.82
N THR A 129 -13.50 6.42 7.91
CA THR A 129 -14.09 5.08 7.93
C THR A 129 -15.56 5.08 7.50
N THR A 130 -16.31 6.14 7.87
CA THR A 130 -17.76 6.22 7.64
C THR A 130 -18.13 6.93 6.34
N GLY A 131 -17.22 7.73 5.80
CA GLY A 131 -17.48 8.65 4.68
C GLY A 131 -18.21 9.93 5.09
N ASP A 132 -18.47 10.12 6.39
CA ASP A 132 -19.04 11.35 6.96
C ASP A 132 -17.87 12.27 7.36
N TYR A 133 -17.16 12.77 6.35
CA TYR A 133 -15.96 13.59 6.54
C TYR A 133 -16.24 14.86 7.32
N GLN A 134 -15.39 15.16 8.29
CA GLN A 134 -15.45 16.36 9.11
C GLN A 134 -14.08 16.66 9.73
N VAL A 135 -13.84 17.93 10.06
CA VAL A 135 -12.71 18.33 10.91
C VAL A 135 -13.19 18.27 12.36
N PRO A 136 -12.66 17.35 13.20
CA PRO A 136 -13.06 17.25 14.60
C PRO A 136 -12.61 18.49 15.38
N ASP A 137 -13.37 18.86 16.42
CA ASP A 137 -12.92 19.86 17.37
C ASP A 137 -11.64 19.40 18.08
N GLU A 138 -10.73 20.33 18.38
CA GLU A 138 -9.46 20.03 19.07
C GLU A 138 -9.68 19.28 20.40
N SER A 139 -10.72 19.65 21.15
CA SER A 139 -11.10 18.97 22.39
C SER A 139 -11.46 17.49 22.16
N THR A 140 -12.06 17.16 21.03
CA THR A 140 -12.35 15.78 20.64
C THR A 140 -11.05 15.02 20.34
N ILE A 141 -10.14 15.60 19.56
CA ILE A 141 -8.83 14.98 19.27
C ILE A 141 -8.07 14.74 20.57
N GLN A 142 -7.93 15.74 21.42
CA GLN A 142 -7.23 15.64 22.70
C GLN A 142 -7.85 14.57 23.64
N SER A 143 -9.16 14.35 23.56
CA SER A 143 -9.83 13.30 24.35
C SER A 143 -9.55 11.89 23.83
N LEU A 144 -9.26 11.74 22.52
CA LEU A 144 -9.02 10.47 21.86
C LEU A 144 -7.53 10.07 21.86
N LEU A 145 -6.61 11.02 21.80
CA LEU A 145 -5.16 10.77 21.77
C LEU A 145 -4.66 9.82 22.87
N PRO A 146 -5.14 9.85 24.13
CA PRO A 146 -4.72 8.89 25.15
C PRO A 146 -5.07 7.43 24.83
N MET A 147 -5.95 7.18 23.84
CA MET A 147 -6.31 5.84 23.34
C MET A 147 -5.43 5.39 22.19
N VAL A 148 -4.52 6.26 21.69
CA VAL A 148 -3.55 5.95 20.64
C VAL A 148 -2.23 5.58 21.31
N ASP A 149 -2.02 4.28 21.50
CA ASP A 149 -0.83 3.75 22.15
C ASP A 149 -0.78 2.21 21.92
N TYR A 150 -0.14 1.80 20.82
CA TYR A 150 -0.02 0.39 20.46
C TYR A 150 0.65 -0.47 21.55
N THR A 151 1.44 0.13 22.43
CA THR A 151 2.13 -0.61 23.51
C THR A 151 1.17 -1.18 24.55
N LYS A 152 -0.08 -0.70 24.56
CA LYS A 152 -1.16 -1.21 25.43
C LYS A 152 -1.96 -2.34 24.80
N VAL A 153 -1.68 -2.70 23.54
CA VAL A 153 -2.31 -3.85 22.89
C VAL A 153 -1.62 -5.12 23.38
N GLU A 154 -2.30 -5.90 24.17
CA GLU A 154 -1.80 -7.20 24.62
C GLU A 154 -2.14 -8.26 23.56
N PHE A 155 -1.13 -8.93 23.02
CA PHE A 155 -1.29 -9.98 22.02
C PHE A 155 -0.43 -11.19 22.34
N ASP A 156 -1.07 -12.35 22.47
CA ASP A 156 -0.39 -13.64 22.58
C ASP A 156 -0.44 -14.37 21.25
N LYS A 157 0.68 -14.40 20.55
CA LYS A 157 0.82 -15.09 19.25
C LYS A 157 0.50 -16.58 19.32
N THR A 158 0.76 -17.23 20.44
CA THR A 158 0.57 -18.68 20.59
C THR A 158 -0.91 -19.06 20.62
N THR A 159 -1.72 -18.25 21.31
CA THR A 159 -3.16 -18.46 21.45
C THR A 159 -3.99 -17.63 20.48
N GLY A 160 -3.41 -16.60 19.88
CA GLY A 160 -4.12 -15.60 19.08
C GLY A 160 -4.93 -14.59 19.89
N ASN A 161 -4.84 -14.65 21.23
CA ASN A 161 -5.64 -13.79 22.10
C ASN A 161 -5.14 -12.35 22.03
N VAL A 162 -6.10 -11.40 21.88
CA VAL A 162 -5.87 -9.95 21.93
C VAL A 162 -6.72 -9.36 23.03
N THR A 163 -6.13 -8.43 23.79
CA THR A 163 -6.84 -7.58 24.75
C THR A 163 -6.42 -6.12 24.53
N ILE A 164 -7.37 -5.22 24.53
CA ILE A 164 -7.14 -3.77 24.41
C ILE A 164 -7.84 -3.03 25.56
N PRO A 165 -7.28 -1.91 26.04
CA PRO A 165 -7.91 -1.08 27.08
C PRO A 165 -9.30 -0.58 26.68
N SER A 166 -10.14 -0.31 27.68
CA SER A 166 -11.46 0.27 27.45
C SER A 166 -11.36 1.62 26.72
N GLY A 167 -12.12 1.77 25.64
CA GLY A 167 -12.12 2.96 24.79
C GLY A 167 -11.10 2.93 23.64
N MET A 168 -10.08 2.08 23.71
CA MET A 168 -9.17 1.83 22.59
C MET A 168 -9.90 1.03 21.51
N THR A 169 -9.58 1.31 20.25
CA THR A 169 -9.96 0.48 19.11
C THR A 169 -8.78 0.43 18.13
N ILE A 170 -8.68 -0.66 17.38
CA ILE A 170 -7.56 -0.93 16.48
C ILE A 170 -8.02 -1.05 15.02
N ASP A 171 -7.11 -0.71 14.10
CA ASP A 171 -7.27 -0.86 12.66
C ASP A 171 -5.97 -1.36 12.04
N LEU A 172 -6.07 -2.31 11.13
CA LEU A 172 -4.94 -2.87 10.40
C LEU A 172 -4.83 -2.34 8.96
N GLY A 173 -5.60 -1.31 8.59
CA GLY A 173 -5.70 -0.78 7.23
C GLY A 173 -4.38 -0.30 6.63
N SER A 174 -3.45 0.18 7.48
CA SER A 174 -2.11 0.64 7.09
C SER A 174 -1.11 -0.46 6.70
N ILE A 175 -1.49 -1.73 6.83
CA ILE A 175 -0.64 -2.90 6.54
C ILE A 175 -1.41 -4.02 5.83
N ALA A 176 -2.74 -4.06 5.97
CA ALA A 176 -3.55 -5.18 5.52
C ALA A 176 -3.58 -5.34 4.00
N LYS A 177 -3.53 -4.24 3.25
CA LYS A 177 -3.61 -4.27 1.78
C LYS A 177 -2.34 -4.87 1.17
N GLY A 178 -1.17 -4.45 1.64
CA GLY A 178 0.10 -5.02 1.22
C GLY A 178 0.26 -6.48 1.62
N TYR A 179 -0.15 -6.82 2.85
CA TYR A 179 -0.18 -8.20 3.32
C TYR A 179 -1.12 -9.09 2.49
N ALA A 180 -2.32 -8.61 2.14
CA ALA A 180 -3.26 -9.34 1.29
C ALA A 180 -2.71 -9.58 -0.12
N GLY A 181 -2.02 -8.58 -0.69
CA GLY A 181 -1.31 -8.71 -1.96
C GLY A 181 -0.24 -9.79 -1.92
N GLN A 182 0.56 -9.80 -0.86
CA GLN A 182 1.60 -10.81 -0.63
C GLN A 182 1.02 -12.22 -0.47
N GLN A 183 -0.02 -12.40 0.34
CA GLN A 183 -0.69 -13.70 0.51
C GLN A 183 -1.32 -14.20 -0.80
N SER A 184 -1.91 -13.29 -1.57
CA SER A 184 -2.43 -13.58 -2.92
C SER A 184 -1.32 -14.00 -3.89
N ALA A 185 -0.18 -13.31 -3.85
CA ALA A 185 0.99 -13.66 -4.67
C ALA A 185 1.58 -15.02 -4.24
N GLN A 186 1.64 -15.29 -2.93
CA GLN A 186 2.09 -16.59 -2.42
C GLN A 186 1.18 -17.73 -2.89
N TYR A 187 -0.14 -17.54 -2.80
CA TYR A 187 -1.09 -18.51 -3.36
C TYR A 187 -0.84 -18.78 -4.85
N LEU A 188 -0.58 -17.74 -5.65
CA LEU A 188 -0.26 -17.90 -7.07
C LEU A 188 1.03 -18.71 -7.29
N ARG A 189 2.09 -18.40 -6.51
CA ARG A 189 3.37 -19.15 -6.55
C ARG A 189 3.18 -20.63 -6.23
N ASP A 190 2.43 -20.94 -5.18
CA ASP A 190 2.13 -22.32 -4.73
C ASP A 190 1.33 -23.09 -5.78
N ASN A 191 0.58 -22.39 -6.64
CA ASN A 191 -0.15 -22.95 -7.76
C ASN A 191 0.61 -22.84 -9.10
N GLY A 192 1.93 -22.65 -9.05
CA GLY A 192 2.82 -22.76 -10.21
C GLY A 192 2.92 -21.50 -11.08
N VAL A 193 2.32 -20.36 -10.70
CA VAL A 193 2.48 -19.11 -11.43
C VAL A 193 3.87 -18.53 -11.19
N LYS A 194 4.59 -18.24 -12.27
CA LYS A 194 5.97 -17.71 -12.25
C LYS A 194 6.07 -16.26 -12.71
N SER A 195 4.99 -15.71 -13.25
CA SER A 195 4.97 -14.36 -13.79
C SER A 195 3.57 -13.76 -13.60
N ALA A 196 3.48 -12.76 -12.74
CA ALA A 196 2.23 -12.05 -12.44
C ALA A 196 2.48 -10.63 -11.93
N LEU A 197 1.44 -9.79 -12.08
CA LEU A 197 1.33 -8.48 -11.47
C LEU A 197 -0.05 -8.35 -10.82
N LEU A 198 -0.06 -8.08 -9.52
CA LEU A 198 -1.25 -7.81 -8.73
C LEU A 198 -1.25 -6.33 -8.36
N ASN A 199 -2.27 -5.60 -8.82
CA ASN A 199 -2.45 -4.18 -8.49
C ASN A 199 -3.69 -4.04 -7.58
N LEU A 200 -3.48 -3.56 -6.38
CA LEU A 200 -4.49 -3.36 -5.34
C LEU A 200 -4.65 -1.85 -5.07
N GLY A 201 -5.22 -1.13 -6.07
CA GLY A 201 -5.44 0.31 -5.93
C GLY A 201 -4.16 1.14 -5.76
N GLY A 202 -3.09 0.77 -6.48
CA GLY A 202 -1.78 1.43 -6.38
C GLY A 202 -0.73 0.61 -5.62
N ASN A 203 -1.14 -0.25 -4.68
CA ASN A 203 -0.22 -1.24 -4.09
C ASN A 203 0.02 -2.36 -5.09
N VAL A 204 1.23 -2.48 -5.59
CA VAL A 204 1.58 -3.46 -6.61
C VAL A 204 2.45 -4.57 -6.01
N GLN A 205 2.10 -5.82 -6.29
CA GLN A 205 2.93 -6.98 -5.99
C GLN A 205 3.27 -7.69 -7.29
N THR A 206 4.55 -7.95 -7.55
CA THR A 206 4.99 -8.71 -8.73
C THR A 206 5.42 -10.13 -8.34
N ILE A 207 5.31 -11.05 -9.31
CA ILE A 207 5.86 -12.41 -9.23
C ILE A 207 6.80 -12.57 -10.42
N GLY A 208 8.07 -12.83 -10.14
CA GLY A 208 9.10 -13.01 -11.17
C GLY A 208 9.19 -11.84 -12.13
N SER A 209 9.76 -12.10 -13.32
CA SER A 209 9.78 -11.20 -14.47
C SER A 209 8.68 -11.56 -15.47
N LYS A 210 8.51 -10.76 -16.52
CA LYS A 210 7.68 -11.14 -17.67
C LYS A 210 8.26 -12.37 -18.36
N PRO A 211 7.45 -13.12 -19.19
CA PRO A 211 7.92 -14.33 -19.86
C PRO A 211 9.10 -14.14 -20.82
N ASP A 212 9.31 -12.92 -21.31
CA ASP A 212 10.46 -12.54 -22.14
C ASP A 212 11.72 -12.21 -21.34
N GLY A 213 11.65 -12.33 -19.99
CA GLY A 213 12.74 -12.02 -19.06
C GLY A 213 12.84 -10.55 -18.68
N SER A 214 12.04 -9.66 -19.27
CA SER A 214 12.06 -8.24 -18.92
C SER A 214 11.39 -7.98 -17.56
N PRO A 215 11.82 -6.93 -16.82
CA PRO A 215 11.17 -6.56 -15.58
C PRO A 215 9.75 -6.01 -15.82
N TRP A 216 8.93 -6.03 -14.79
CA TRP A 216 7.68 -5.32 -14.75
C TRP A 216 7.94 -3.81 -14.69
N LYS A 217 7.15 -3.03 -15.42
CA LYS A 217 7.18 -1.56 -15.35
C LYS A 217 6.01 -1.11 -14.49
N VAL A 218 6.33 -0.53 -13.34
CA VAL A 218 5.35 -0.02 -12.38
C VAL A 218 5.41 1.50 -12.41
N GLY A 219 4.31 2.13 -12.85
CA GLY A 219 4.17 3.58 -12.83
C GLY A 219 3.84 4.07 -11.43
N ILE A 220 4.53 5.11 -10.97
CA ILE A 220 4.21 5.83 -9.75
C ILE A 220 3.45 7.09 -10.16
N LYS A 221 2.27 7.27 -9.59
CA LYS A 221 1.37 8.39 -9.91
C LYS A 221 2.01 9.73 -9.58
N ASP A 222 1.77 10.73 -10.43
CA ASP A 222 2.03 12.13 -10.10
C ASP A 222 1.05 12.57 -8.99
N PRO A 223 1.53 13.09 -7.85
CA PRO A 223 0.66 13.66 -6.82
C PRO A 223 -0.29 14.72 -7.34
N ASN A 224 0.14 15.51 -8.33
CA ASN A 224 -0.60 16.63 -8.89
C ASN A 224 -1.26 16.33 -10.24
N GLY A 225 -1.22 15.08 -10.71
CA GLY A 225 -1.70 14.68 -12.04
C GLY A 225 -2.37 13.32 -12.09
N ASP A 226 -2.87 12.99 -13.28
CA ASP A 226 -3.53 11.69 -13.52
C ASP A 226 -2.62 10.67 -14.21
N THR A 227 -1.42 11.10 -14.64
CA THR A 227 -0.44 10.26 -15.33
C THR A 227 0.69 9.86 -14.38
N PRO A 228 1.42 8.77 -14.66
CA PRO A 228 2.61 8.45 -13.89
C PRO A 228 3.69 9.52 -14.04
N MET A 229 4.26 9.97 -12.93
CA MET A 229 5.42 10.83 -12.88
C MET A 229 6.73 10.08 -13.18
N MET A 230 6.78 8.83 -12.74
CA MET A 230 7.96 8.00 -12.86
C MET A 230 7.61 6.52 -13.05
N VAL A 231 8.58 5.72 -13.47
CA VAL A 231 8.44 4.28 -13.71
C VAL A 231 9.56 3.54 -13.00
N LEU A 232 9.20 2.51 -12.24
CA LEU A 232 10.13 1.55 -11.65
C LEU A 232 10.18 0.26 -12.46
N SER A 233 11.39 -0.28 -12.66
CA SER A 233 11.64 -1.57 -13.32
C SER A 233 11.86 -2.62 -12.26
N ILE A 234 10.84 -3.48 -12.01
CA ILE A 234 10.77 -4.35 -10.84
C ILE A 234 10.63 -5.82 -11.23
N THR A 235 11.25 -6.69 -10.46
CA THR A 235 11.15 -8.14 -10.59
C THR A 235 10.96 -8.76 -9.22
N ASP A 236 9.88 -9.51 -9.03
CA ASP A 236 9.57 -10.28 -7.81
C ASP A 236 9.54 -9.46 -6.50
N GLN A 237 9.09 -8.22 -6.57
CA GLN A 237 9.03 -7.29 -5.44
C GLN A 237 7.66 -6.61 -5.33
N ALA A 238 7.38 -6.05 -4.17
CA ALA A 238 6.28 -5.14 -3.94
C ALA A 238 6.70 -3.70 -4.26
N VAL A 239 5.77 -2.89 -4.73
CA VAL A 239 5.87 -1.42 -4.89
C VAL A 239 4.61 -0.84 -4.29
N ILE A 240 4.74 -0.17 -3.17
CA ILE A 240 3.59 0.30 -2.39
C ILE A 240 3.75 1.78 -2.07
N THR A 241 2.71 2.54 -2.37
CA THR A 241 2.71 3.99 -2.20
C THR A 241 1.65 4.40 -1.18
N SER A 242 2.03 5.29 -0.28
CA SER A 242 1.13 6.11 0.53
C SER A 242 1.25 7.57 0.10
N GLY A 243 0.12 8.24 -0.09
CA GLY A 243 0.08 9.63 -0.53
C GLY A 243 -1.18 10.36 -0.07
N GLU A 244 -1.06 11.67 0.10
CA GLU A 244 -2.15 12.54 0.53
C GLU A 244 -3.33 12.57 -0.46
N TYR A 245 -3.07 12.32 -1.75
CA TYR A 245 -4.02 12.35 -2.85
C TYR A 245 -4.86 11.06 -2.99
N GLU A 246 -4.61 10.02 -2.18
CA GLU A 246 -5.33 8.74 -2.29
C GLU A 246 -6.73 8.80 -1.68
N ARG A 247 -6.82 9.29 -0.45
CA ARG A 247 -8.09 9.47 0.27
C ARG A 247 -8.04 10.77 1.06
N TYR A 248 -8.79 11.76 0.61
CA TYR A 248 -8.85 13.09 1.21
C TYR A 248 -10.24 13.70 1.08
N PHE A 249 -10.46 14.77 1.83
CA PHE A 249 -11.61 15.66 1.65
C PHE A 249 -11.16 17.12 1.79
N GLU A 250 -11.98 18.03 1.30
CA GLU A 250 -11.76 19.47 1.39
C GLU A 250 -12.82 20.10 2.27
N GLN A 251 -12.41 20.95 3.21
CA GLN A 251 -13.28 21.76 4.05
C GLN A 251 -12.63 23.11 4.31
N ASP A 252 -13.40 24.20 4.14
CA ASP A 252 -12.97 25.58 4.38
C ASP A 252 -11.66 25.98 3.66
N GLY A 253 -11.44 25.44 2.45
CA GLY A 253 -10.25 25.72 1.63
C GLY A 253 -8.99 24.97 2.03
N HIS A 254 -9.10 24.01 2.96
CA HIS A 254 -8.02 23.12 3.37
C HIS A 254 -8.30 21.69 2.94
N THR A 255 -7.25 20.96 2.56
CA THR A 255 -7.31 19.53 2.23
C THR A 255 -6.85 18.71 3.43
N TYR A 256 -7.61 17.66 3.74
CA TYR A 256 -7.33 16.74 4.83
C TYR A 256 -7.28 15.31 4.30
N TRP A 257 -6.19 14.59 4.53
CA TRP A 257 -5.95 13.23 4.05
C TRP A 257 -6.00 12.21 5.21
N HIS A 258 -6.15 10.96 4.84
CA HIS A 258 -6.41 9.87 5.79
C HIS A 258 -5.18 9.38 6.57
N ILE A 259 -3.97 9.79 6.19
CA ILE A 259 -2.73 9.40 6.89
C ILE A 259 -2.60 10.31 8.10
N MET A 260 -2.94 9.77 9.28
CA MET A 260 -2.91 10.50 10.53
C MET A 260 -1.56 10.35 11.22
N ASP A 261 -1.08 11.43 11.80
CA ASP A 261 0.05 11.40 12.74
C ASP A 261 -0.45 10.93 14.11
N PRO A 262 0.01 9.77 14.63
CA PRO A 262 -0.41 9.25 15.92
C PRO A 262 -0.06 10.16 17.09
N ALA A 263 0.96 11.02 16.98
CA ALA A 263 1.37 11.93 18.03
C ALA A 263 0.43 13.13 18.17
N THR A 264 -0.21 13.56 17.09
CA THR A 264 -1.02 14.79 17.04
C THR A 264 -2.51 14.53 16.85
N GLY A 265 -2.88 13.40 16.22
CA GLY A 265 -4.25 13.08 15.81
C GLY A 265 -4.76 13.90 14.62
N HIS A 266 -3.87 14.60 13.91
CA HIS A 266 -4.14 15.34 12.68
C HIS A 266 -3.58 14.60 11.47
N PRO A 267 -4.01 14.94 10.23
CA PRO A 267 -3.30 14.51 9.02
C PRO A 267 -1.81 14.85 9.12
N ALA A 268 -0.95 13.91 8.79
CA ALA A 268 0.50 14.07 8.91
C ALA A 268 1.00 15.12 7.89
N ASP A 269 1.46 16.26 8.40
CA ASP A 269 2.07 17.35 7.63
C ASP A 269 3.60 17.24 7.76
N SER A 270 4.19 16.39 6.94
CA SER A 270 5.59 16.00 7.05
C SER A 270 6.50 16.60 5.97
N GLY A 271 5.93 17.42 5.06
CA GLY A 271 6.62 17.96 3.89
C GLY A 271 6.75 16.94 2.74
N LEU A 272 6.04 15.80 2.84
CA LEU A 272 5.98 14.76 1.82
C LEU A 272 4.55 14.61 1.30
N CYS A 273 4.37 14.66 -0.02
CA CYS A 273 3.08 14.35 -0.64
C CYS A 273 2.93 12.88 -1.02
N SER A 274 4.02 12.11 -1.21
CA SER A 274 3.96 10.66 -1.34
C SER A 274 5.26 9.95 -0.95
N VAL A 275 5.11 8.71 -0.51
CA VAL A 275 6.21 7.77 -0.21
C VAL A 275 5.90 6.44 -0.88
N THR A 276 6.83 5.96 -1.72
CA THR A 276 6.77 4.65 -2.35
C THR A 276 7.87 3.76 -1.79
N ILE A 277 7.51 2.59 -1.32
CA ILE A 277 8.44 1.57 -0.82
C ILE A 277 8.54 0.42 -1.82
N VAL A 278 9.77 -0.04 -2.05
CA VAL A 278 10.10 -1.20 -2.87
C VAL A 278 10.80 -2.24 -2.00
N GLY A 279 10.24 -3.43 -1.90
CA GLY A 279 10.78 -4.50 -1.07
C GLY A 279 10.15 -5.85 -1.36
N ASP A 280 10.63 -6.88 -0.68
CA ASP A 280 10.19 -8.26 -0.93
C ASP A 280 8.91 -8.62 -0.18
N ASP A 281 8.63 -7.96 0.95
CA ASP A 281 7.49 -8.20 1.83
C ASP A 281 6.44 -7.09 1.70
N GLY A 282 5.30 -7.41 1.07
CA GLY A 282 4.23 -6.44 0.79
C GLY A 282 3.63 -5.83 2.07
N GLY A 283 3.44 -6.61 3.13
CA GLY A 283 2.93 -6.09 4.40
C GLY A 283 3.90 -5.08 5.03
N THR A 284 5.19 -5.39 5.04
CA THR A 284 6.24 -4.47 5.51
C THR A 284 6.28 -3.20 4.66
N CYS A 285 6.22 -3.33 3.33
CA CYS A 285 6.21 -2.17 2.43
C CYS A 285 5.00 -1.25 2.67
N ASP A 286 3.82 -1.82 2.93
CA ASP A 286 2.58 -1.07 3.21
C ASP A 286 2.72 -0.27 4.53
N ALA A 287 3.15 -0.94 5.60
CA ALA A 287 3.42 -0.30 6.88
C ALA A 287 4.48 0.81 6.78
N LEU A 288 5.57 0.56 6.06
CA LEU A 288 6.66 1.52 5.88
C LEU A 288 6.23 2.73 5.04
N SER A 289 5.43 2.55 3.98
CA SER A 289 4.98 3.69 3.17
C SER A 289 4.20 4.70 4.01
N THR A 290 3.35 4.23 4.92
CA THR A 290 2.61 5.06 5.88
C THR A 290 3.53 5.66 6.95
N SER A 291 4.38 4.83 7.57
CA SER A 291 5.26 5.30 8.66
C SER A 291 6.26 6.35 8.19
N LEU A 292 6.91 6.11 7.04
CA LEU A 292 7.90 7.05 6.52
C LEU A 292 7.28 8.34 6.00
N PHE A 293 6.02 8.28 5.55
CA PHE A 293 5.23 9.47 5.27
C PHE A 293 5.04 10.32 6.54
N VAL A 294 4.64 9.70 7.64
CA VAL A 294 4.48 10.39 8.94
C VAL A 294 5.82 10.94 9.47
N MET A 295 6.92 10.20 9.33
CA MET A 295 8.25 10.62 9.80
C MET A 295 8.81 11.84 9.06
N GLY A 296 8.45 12.05 7.79
CA GLY A 296 9.07 13.05 6.92
C GLY A 296 10.44 12.62 6.40
N LEU A 297 10.96 13.36 5.41
CA LEU A 297 12.12 12.96 4.60
C LEU A 297 13.38 12.65 5.42
N GLU A 298 13.75 13.52 6.36
CA GLU A 298 15.01 13.38 7.11
C GLU A 298 15.03 12.11 7.98
N LYS A 299 13.98 11.92 8.81
CA LYS A 299 13.87 10.72 9.66
C LYS A 299 13.67 9.45 8.84
N ALA A 300 12.94 9.53 7.73
CA ALA A 300 12.73 8.42 6.81
C ALA A 300 14.04 7.97 6.14
N ALA A 301 14.88 8.92 5.73
CA ALA A 301 16.21 8.63 5.18
C ALA A 301 17.14 7.98 6.23
N ASP A 302 17.12 8.50 7.47
CA ASP A 302 17.87 7.92 8.59
C ASP A 302 17.39 6.50 8.94
N PHE A 303 16.08 6.26 8.87
CA PHE A 303 15.50 4.94 9.09
C PHE A 303 15.96 3.97 8.00
N TRP A 304 15.85 4.36 6.71
CA TRP A 304 16.34 3.56 5.60
C TRP A 304 17.84 3.26 5.71
N GLY A 305 18.65 4.24 6.11
CA GLY A 305 20.10 4.10 6.28
C GLY A 305 20.51 3.00 7.27
N LYS A 306 19.61 2.61 8.18
CA LYS A 306 19.79 1.54 9.18
C LYS A 306 19.20 0.19 8.77
N SER A 307 18.47 0.13 7.64
CA SER A 307 17.83 -1.07 7.09
C SER A 307 18.50 -1.49 5.78
N ASN A 308 18.39 -2.78 5.43
CA ASN A 308 18.79 -3.30 4.12
C ASN A 308 17.62 -3.98 3.39
N ASP A 309 16.40 -3.86 3.91
CA ASP A 309 15.27 -4.71 3.51
C ASP A 309 14.35 -4.04 2.51
N PHE A 310 14.55 -2.75 2.22
CA PHE A 310 13.72 -2.00 1.28
C PHE A 310 14.48 -0.85 0.64
N GLU A 311 13.92 -0.35 -0.47
CA GLU A 311 14.28 0.90 -1.13
C GLU A 311 13.07 1.83 -1.15
N ALA A 312 13.30 3.14 -1.33
CA ALA A 312 12.23 4.13 -1.26
C ALA A 312 12.34 5.23 -2.31
N VAL A 313 11.17 5.76 -2.68
CA VAL A 313 11.02 7.02 -3.40
C VAL A 313 10.18 7.96 -2.55
N PHE A 314 10.65 9.19 -2.35
CA PHE A 314 9.93 10.24 -1.66
C PHE A 314 9.66 11.39 -2.63
N VAL A 315 8.44 11.90 -2.62
CA VAL A 315 8.07 13.12 -3.34
C VAL A 315 7.67 14.17 -2.31
N THR A 316 8.32 15.32 -2.35
CA THR A 316 8.03 16.42 -1.43
C THR A 316 6.92 17.32 -1.94
N ASP A 317 6.33 18.13 -1.06
CA ASP A 317 5.33 19.15 -1.40
C ASP A 317 5.87 20.20 -2.42
N SER A 318 7.19 20.38 -2.47
CA SER A 318 7.84 21.21 -3.47
C SER A 318 8.05 20.53 -4.84
N GLY A 319 7.65 19.25 -4.98
CA GLY A 319 7.80 18.47 -6.21
C GLY A 319 9.19 17.89 -6.45
N GLU A 320 10.08 17.95 -5.46
CA GLU A 320 11.38 17.28 -5.56
C GLU A 320 11.22 15.77 -5.32
N VAL A 321 11.96 14.96 -6.07
CA VAL A 321 11.99 13.51 -5.94
C VAL A 321 13.30 13.06 -5.31
N TYR A 322 13.20 12.25 -4.26
CA TYR A 322 14.34 11.59 -3.64
C TYR A 322 14.20 10.08 -3.83
N ILE A 323 15.27 9.45 -4.28
CA ILE A 323 15.33 7.99 -4.41
C ILE A 323 16.50 7.44 -3.59
N THR A 324 16.31 6.29 -2.99
CA THR A 324 17.42 5.57 -2.37
C THR A 324 18.33 4.94 -3.41
N GLU A 325 19.60 4.76 -3.11
CA GLU A 325 20.63 4.41 -4.11
C GLU A 325 20.39 3.09 -4.83
N GLY A 326 19.71 2.12 -4.20
CA GLY A 326 19.37 0.83 -4.82
C GLY A 326 18.33 0.92 -5.94
N LEU A 327 17.71 2.08 -6.14
CA LEU A 327 16.77 2.32 -7.24
C LEU A 327 17.41 3.01 -8.46
N LYS A 328 18.67 3.46 -8.42
CA LYS A 328 19.31 4.22 -9.50
C LYS A 328 19.13 3.59 -10.89
N ASP A 329 19.35 2.29 -10.99
CA ASP A 329 19.29 1.57 -12.25
C ASP A 329 17.87 1.03 -12.59
N LYS A 330 16.93 1.20 -11.67
CA LYS A 330 15.55 0.71 -11.78
C LYS A 330 14.53 1.84 -12.01
N PHE A 331 14.94 3.08 -11.82
CA PHE A 331 14.11 4.29 -11.84
C PHE A 331 14.25 5.05 -13.15
N ALA A 332 13.15 5.60 -13.66
CA ALA A 332 13.15 6.57 -14.74
C ALA A 332 11.97 7.55 -14.59
N LEU A 333 12.21 8.82 -14.82
CA LEU A 333 11.14 9.80 -15.01
C LEU A 333 10.41 9.52 -16.32
N THR A 334 9.13 9.90 -16.40
CA THR A 334 8.40 9.95 -17.69
C THR A 334 8.80 11.19 -18.48
N ASP A 335 8.53 11.19 -19.79
CA ASP A 335 8.91 12.30 -20.67
C ASP A 335 8.28 13.65 -20.22
N ASP A 336 7.04 13.60 -19.71
CA ASP A 336 6.33 14.79 -19.22
C ASP A 336 6.96 15.38 -17.93
N HIS A 337 7.80 14.62 -17.25
CA HIS A 337 8.46 14.99 -15.98
C HIS A 337 9.99 15.00 -16.08
N ALA A 338 10.55 15.03 -17.31
CA ALA A 338 12.01 14.96 -17.55
C ALA A 338 12.82 16.06 -16.84
N ASP A 339 12.19 17.20 -16.55
CA ASP A 339 12.83 18.34 -15.87
C ASP A 339 12.74 18.27 -14.34
N THR A 340 12.11 17.22 -13.77
CA THR A 340 11.98 17.07 -12.32
C THR A 340 13.34 16.82 -11.68
N THR A 341 13.62 17.54 -10.60
CA THR A 341 14.86 17.34 -9.83
C THR A 341 14.81 16.03 -9.07
N VAL A 342 15.74 15.13 -9.37
CA VAL A 342 15.91 13.85 -8.67
C VAL A 342 17.19 13.87 -7.84
N LYS A 343 17.08 13.61 -6.55
CA LYS A 343 18.20 13.49 -5.62
C LYS A 343 18.35 12.06 -5.13
N VAL A 344 19.58 11.61 -4.95
CA VAL A 344 19.86 10.25 -4.48
C VAL A 344 20.30 10.29 -3.03
N ILE A 345 19.60 9.52 -2.19
CA ILE A 345 19.97 9.24 -0.81
C ILE A 345 20.92 8.04 -0.82
N SER A 346 22.11 8.22 -0.24
CA SER A 346 23.12 7.16 -0.12
C SER A 346 23.44 6.89 1.34
N ARG A 347 23.83 5.66 1.65
CA ARG A 347 24.31 5.24 2.99
C ARG A 347 25.69 5.78 3.30
#